data_caa2c34fc482eb53d572b64ab26b0b6f
#
_entry.id   caa2c34fc482eb53d572b64ab26b0b6f
#
_cell.length_a   1.000
_cell.length_b   1.000
_cell.length_c   1.000
_cell.angle_alpha   90.00
_cell.angle_beta   90.00
_cell.angle_gamma   90.00
#
_symmetry.space_group_name_H-M   'P 1'
#
loop_
_entity.id
_entity.type
_entity.pdbx_description
1 polymer ?
#
loop_
_entity_poly.entity_id
_entity_poly.type
_entity_poly.pdbx_seq_one_letter_code
_entity_poly.pdbx_strand_id
1 'polypeptide(L)'
;MGNATGRRDGQVLVFDADDTLWENNVLFERVIDDFLEWLDHPTLDRAETRAILDDIERANAVAHGYGSKVFLRSLGECLERLRLRPATVAERREIEDLAAALVAHQVELMPGVAEALDALAGRHELLLLTKGEREEQQRKLDASGLLHHFRAAHIVREKDVDTYRWLTREHDVDPTVTWMIGNSPKSDIRPARAAGLNAVFIPNDNTWVLEHDELDPADPGVLRLSAFPELLRHF
;
A
#
# COMPACT_ATOMS: atom_id res chain seq x y z
N MET A 1 -25.38 17.34 -21.60
CA MET A 1 -26.11 16.07 -21.47
C MET A 1 -25.21 15.19 -20.60
N GLY A 2 -25.52 15.09 -19.30
CA GLY A 2 -24.73 14.29 -18.37
C GLY A 2 -24.94 12.81 -18.64
N ASN A 3 -23.85 12.10 -18.89
CA ASN A 3 -23.86 10.64 -18.86
C ASN A 3 -24.12 10.21 -17.41
N ALA A 4 -25.33 9.81 -17.12
CA ALA A 4 -25.61 8.98 -15.96
C ALA A 4 -24.92 7.63 -16.26
N THR A 5 -23.71 7.42 -15.73
CA THR A 5 -23.09 6.10 -15.67
C THR A 5 -23.95 5.30 -14.69
N GLY A 6 -24.97 4.62 -15.25
CA GLY A 6 -25.75 3.66 -14.49
C GLY A 6 -24.78 2.56 -13.99
N ARG A 7 -24.94 2.18 -12.72
CA ARG A 7 -24.25 1.03 -12.11
C ARG A 7 -24.31 -0.16 -13.05
N ARG A 8 -23.16 -0.78 -13.29
CA ARG A 8 -23.08 -2.01 -14.10
C ARG A 8 -22.65 -3.14 -13.18
N ASP A 9 -23.47 -4.17 -13.05
CA ASP A 9 -23.09 -5.39 -12.36
C ASP A 9 -22.11 -6.24 -13.21
N GLY A 10 -21.44 -7.18 -12.59
CA GLY A 10 -20.58 -8.13 -13.29
C GLY A 10 -19.22 -7.57 -13.70
N GLN A 11 -18.76 -6.49 -13.07
CA GLN A 11 -17.40 -5.97 -13.26
C GLN A 11 -16.41 -6.75 -12.38
N VAL A 12 -15.12 -6.62 -12.69
CA VAL A 12 -14.04 -7.16 -11.85
C VAL A 12 -13.37 -6.01 -11.11
N LEU A 13 -13.35 -6.10 -9.80
CA LEU A 13 -12.78 -5.11 -8.91
C LEU A 13 -11.55 -5.68 -8.21
N VAL A 14 -10.40 -5.12 -8.49
CA VAL A 14 -9.10 -5.52 -7.89
C VAL A 14 -8.76 -4.53 -6.81
N PHE A 15 -8.56 -4.99 -5.59
CA PHE A 15 -8.30 -4.13 -4.45
C PHE A 15 -6.83 -4.25 -4.02
N ASP A 16 -6.20 -3.12 -3.78
CA ASP A 16 -5.02 -3.03 -2.94
C ASP A 16 -5.41 -3.30 -1.48
N ALA A 17 -4.42 -3.53 -0.63
CA ALA A 17 -4.65 -3.88 0.77
C ALA A 17 -4.17 -2.80 1.74
N ASP A 18 -2.85 -2.56 1.83
CA ASP A 18 -2.26 -1.63 2.78
C ASP A 18 -2.66 -0.18 2.48
N ASP A 19 -3.17 0.54 3.46
CA ASP A 19 -3.69 1.92 3.35
C ASP A 19 -4.90 2.09 2.40
N THR A 20 -5.47 0.97 1.93
CA THR A 20 -6.71 0.89 1.14
C THR A 20 -7.81 0.15 1.90
N LEU A 21 -7.54 -1.06 2.38
CA LEU A 21 -8.48 -1.87 3.17
C LEU A 21 -8.23 -1.74 4.68
N TRP A 22 -7.00 -1.51 5.08
CA TRP A 22 -6.60 -1.33 6.48
C TRP A 22 -5.44 -0.36 6.62
N GLU A 23 -5.32 0.23 7.80
CA GLU A 23 -4.20 1.10 8.16
C GLU A 23 -2.87 0.34 8.16
N ASN A 24 -1.86 0.91 7.53
CA ASN A 24 -0.53 0.33 7.49
C ASN A 24 0.58 1.37 7.68
N ASN A 25 0.73 2.35 6.78
CA ASN A 25 1.89 3.24 6.79
C ASN A 25 1.94 4.15 8.02
N VAL A 26 0.81 4.48 8.60
CA VAL A 26 0.74 5.24 9.87
C VAL A 26 1.54 4.58 10.99
N LEU A 27 1.66 3.25 10.97
CA LEU A 27 2.43 2.51 11.97
C LEU A 27 3.93 2.69 11.76
N PHE A 28 4.36 2.65 10.51
CA PHE A 28 5.76 2.91 10.14
C PHE A 28 6.15 4.36 10.45
N GLU A 29 5.28 5.33 10.16
CA GLU A 29 5.52 6.73 10.48
C GLU A 29 5.70 6.96 11.99
N ARG A 30 4.92 6.30 12.84
CA ARG A 30 5.11 6.35 14.30
C ARG A 30 6.48 5.83 14.71
N VAL A 31 6.91 4.69 14.16
CA VAL A 31 8.25 4.15 14.46
C VAL A 31 9.35 5.09 13.97
N ILE A 32 9.16 5.72 12.81
CA ILE A 32 10.11 6.72 12.30
C ILE A 32 10.17 7.92 13.25
N ASP A 33 9.02 8.38 13.72
CA ASP A 33 8.94 9.49 14.66
C ASP A 33 9.71 9.19 15.96
N ASP A 34 9.47 8.02 16.54
CA ASP A 34 10.16 7.54 17.74
C ASP A 34 11.66 7.34 17.50
N PHE A 35 12.04 6.79 16.33
CA PHE A 35 13.43 6.61 15.93
C PHE A 35 14.17 7.95 15.79
N LEU A 36 13.57 8.95 15.16
CA LEU A 36 14.15 10.27 14.97
C LEU A 36 14.30 11.01 16.30
N GLU A 37 13.34 10.85 17.23
CA GLU A 37 13.41 11.40 18.59
C GLU A 37 14.53 10.71 19.39
N TRP A 38 14.60 9.39 19.36
CA TRP A 38 15.65 8.63 20.03
C TRP A 38 17.05 8.93 19.49
N LEU A 39 17.19 9.07 18.15
CA LEU A 39 18.47 9.34 17.49
C LEU A 39 19.06 10.69 17.90
N ASP A 40 18.22 11.73 18.06
CA ASP A 40 18.55 13.11 18.48
C ASP A 40 19.89 13.58 17.88
N HIS A 41 19.93 13.75 16.56
CA HIS A 41 21.18 14.01 15.85
C HIS A 41 21.73 15.43 16.20
N PRO A 42 23.01 15.58 16.59
CA PRO A 42 23.51 16.81 17.18
C PRO A 42 23.59 18.02 16.22
N THR A 43 23.56 17.80 14.91
CA THR A 43 23.77 18.85 13.90
C THR A 43 22.76 18.86 12.76
N LEU A 44 22.07 17.75 12.51
CA LEU A 44 21.02 17.65 11.51
C LEU A 44 19.66 17.83 12.17
N ASP A 45 18.78 18.56 11.54
CA ASP A 45 17.41 18.65 11.98
C ASP A 45 16.62 17.39 11.63
N ARG A 46 15.37 17.33 12.11
CA ARG A 46 14.48 16.19 11.88
C ARG A 46 14.20 15.95 10.39
N ALA A 47 14.01 17.02 9.61
CA ALA A 47 13.70 16.92 8.18
C ALA A 47 14.91 16.42 7.37
N GLU A 48 16.10 16.90 7.71
CA GLU A 48 17.36 16.45 7.10
C GLU A 48 17.61 14.97 7.40
N THR A 49 17.42 14.56 8.66
CA THR A 49 17.56 13.15 9.08
C THR A 49 16.53 12.27 8.40
N ARG A 50 15.28 12.72 8.30
CA ARG A 50 14.21 12.02 7.58
C ARG A 50 14.54 11.83 6.10
N ALA A 51 15.04 12.84 5.42
CA ALA A 51 15.42 12.74 4.00
C ALA A 51 16.52 11.69 3.77
N ILE A 52 17.48 11.57 4.71
CA ILE A 52 18.51 10.52 4.65
C ILE A 52 17.89 9.12 4.81
N LEU A 53 16.93 8.96 5.70
CA LEU A 53 16.22 7.69 5.88
C LEU A 53 15.41 7.35 4.61
N ASP A 54 14.66 8.29 4.05
CA ASP A 54 13.86 8.09 2.83
C ASP A 54 14.74 7.64 1.64
N ASP A 55 15.96 8.17 1.51
CA ASP A 55 16.91 7.74 0.47
C ASP A 55 17.40 6.31 0.71
N ILE A 56 17.65 5.92 1.96
CA ILE A 56 18.03 4.56 2.33
C ILE A 56 16.88 3.60 2.09
N GLU A 57 15.67 3.95 2.50
CA GLU A 57 14.46 3.14 2.27
C GLU A 57 14.24 2.91 0.78
N ARG A 58 14.39 3.95 -0.05
CA ARG A 58 14.28 3.84 -1.52
C ARG A 58 15.29 2.84 -2.09
N ALA A 59 16.54 2.93 -1.66
CA ALA A 59 17.59 2.01 -2.11
C ALA A 59 17.31 0.57 -1.65
N ASN A 60 16.89 0.41 -0.40
CA ASN A 60 16.60 -0.91 0.18
C ASN A 60 15.33 -1.54 -0.40
N ALA A 61 14.28 -0.76 -0.70
CA ALA A 61 13.10 -1.25 -1.37
C ALA A 61 13.42 -1.83 -2.76
N VAL A 62 14.30 -1.18 -3.52
CA VAL A 62 14.76 -1.68 -4.83
C VAL A 62 15.60 -2.96 -4.68
N ALA A 63 16.51 -2.99 -3.71
CA ALA A 63 17.47 -4.09 -3.56
C ALA A 63 16.87 -5.32 -2.86
N HIS A 64 15.99 -5.13 -1.89
CA HIS A 64 15.54 -6.15 -0.96
C HIS A 64 14.02 -6.35 -0.93
N GLY A 65 13.25 -5.47 -1.59
CA GLY A 65 11.79 -5.48 -1.56
C GLY A 65 11.22 -4.69 -0.37
N TYR A 66 10.02 -5.05 0.04
CA TYR A 66 9.21 -4.34 1.03
C TYR A 66 9.01 -5.16 2.30
N GLY A 67 8.51 -4.52 3.36
CA GLY A 67 8.12 -5.15 4.61
C GLY A 67 8.95 -4.72 5.80
N SER A 68 8.51 -5.12 6.99
CA SER A 68 9.07 -4.70 8.27
C SER A 68 10.56 -5.04 8.43
N LYS A 69 11.02 -6.17 7.90
CA LYS A 69 12.45 -6.56 7.95
C LYS A 69 13.35 -5.61 7.16
N VAL A 70 12.89 -5.17 5.97
CA VAL A 70 13.64 -4.21 5.13
C VAL A 70 13.61 -2.82 5.76
N PHE A 71 12.50 -2.45 6.35
CA PHE A 71 12.37 -1.22 7.11
C PHE A 71 13.34 -1.17 8.31
N LEU A 72 13.37 -2.20 9.16
CA LEU A 72 14.34 -2.31 10.27
C LEU A 72 15.79 -2.19 9.79
N ARG A 73 16.10 -2.81 8.68
CA ARG A 73 17.41 -2.67 8.04
C ARG A 73 17.70 -1.22 7.68
N SER A 74 16.73 -0.50 7.11
CA SER A 74 16.87 0.91 6.72
C SER A 74 17.12 1.81 7.94
N LEU A 75 16.43 1.58 9.06
CA LEU A 75 16.70 2.30 10.32
C LEU A 75 18.14 2.05 10.82
N GLY A 76 18.59 0.78 10.79
CA GLY A 76 19.96 0.42 11.17
C GLY A 76 21.02 1.08 10.30
N GLU A 77 20.85 1.06 8.98
CA GLU A 77 21.75 1.70 8.03
C GLU A 77 21.76 3.24 8.18
N CYS A 78 20.60 3.84 8.46
CA CYS A 78 20.50 5.27 8.76
C CYS A 78 21.30 5.64 10.01
N LEU A 79 21.13 4.88 11.09
CA LEU A 79 21.90 5.07 12.32
C LEU A 79 23.42 4.98 12.05
N GLU A 80 23.86 3.91 11.37
CA GLU A 80 25.28 3.68 11.07
C GLU A 80 25.86 4.79 10.20
N ARG A 81 25.12 5.25 9.20
CA ARG A 81 25.51 6.37 8.34
C ARG A 81 25.67 7.67 9.11
N LEU A 82 24.73 7.97 10.01
CA LEU A 82 24.75 9.22 10.78
C LEU A 82 25.76 9.21 11.92
N ARG A 83 25.99 8.05 12.54
CA ARG A 83 26.99 7.89 13.60
C ARG A 83 28.41 7.66 13.07
N LEU A 84 28.58 7.48 11.75
CA LEU A 84 29.86 7.17 11.07
C LEU A 84 30.59 5.95 11.67
N ARG A 85 29.82 4.99 12.19
CA ARG A 85 30.31 3.73 12.75
C ARG A 85 29.22 2.65 12.70
N PRO A 86 29.59 1.36 12.82
CA PRO A 86 28.61 0.30 12.98
C PRO A 86 27.74 0.49 14.21
N ALA A 87 26.47 0.11 14.12
CA ALA A 87 25.55 0.09 15.24
C ALA A 87 26.01 -0.93 16.29
N THR A 88 25.96 -0.55 17.54
CA THR A 88 26.21 -1.45 18.67
C THR A 88 25.06 -2.44 18.83
N VAL A 89 25.28 -3.52 19.61
CA VAL A 89 24.22 -4.49 19.93
C VAL A 89 23.06 -3.83 20.66
N ALA A 90 23.32 -2.88 21.55
CA ALA A 90 22.29 -2.15 22.28
C ALA A 90 21.44 -1.28 21.35
N GLU A 91 22.07 -0.54 20.42
CA GLU A 91 21.36 0.29 19.43
C GLU A 91 20.52 -0.54 18.47
N ARG A 92 21.00 -1.69 18.03
CA ARG A 92 20.17 -2.60 17.20
C ARG A 92 18.95 -3.11 17.94
N ARG A 93 19.12 -3.45 19.21
CA ARG A 93 18.02 -3.89 20.06
C ARG A 93 17.00 -2.78 20.28
N GLU A 94 17.46 -1.54 20.48
CA GLU A 94 16.55 -0.40 20.61
C GLU A 94 15.70 -0.20 19.35
N ILE A 95 16.31 -0.29 18.15
CA ILE A 95 15.58 -0.23 16.88
C ILE A 95 14.55 -1.37 16.78
N GLU A 96 14.91 -2.59 17.18
CA GLU A 96 13.99 -3.73 17.20
C GLU A 96 12.83 -3.50 18.19
N ASP A 97 13.11 -2.95 19.34
CA ASP A 97 12.11 -2.64 20.38
C ASP A 97 11.13 -1.53 19.91
N LEU A 98 11.65 -0.45 19.27
CA LEU A 98 10.82 0.59 18.63
C LEU A 98 9.87 0.01 17.57
N ALA A 99 10.35 -0.92 16.77
CA ALA A 99 9.57 -1.53 15.70
C ALA A 99 8.73 -2.74 16.15
N ALA A 100 8.81 -3.15 17.42
CA ALA A 100 8.04 -4.30 17.92
C ALA A 100 6.53 -4.12 17.75
N ALA A 101 6.05 -2.87 17.80
CA ALA A 101 4.65 -2.53 17.57
C ALA A 101 4.15 -2.90 16.16
N LEU A 102 5.02 -2.84 15.14
CA LEU A 102 4.65 -3.22 13.75
C LEU A 102 4.32 -4.71 13.64
N VAL A 103 5.04 -5.54 14.40
CA VAL A 103 4.87 -7.01 14.37
C VAL A 103 3.66 -7.44 15.20
N ALA A 104 3.38 -6.72 16.29
CA ALA A 104 2.30 -7.03 17.23
C ALA A 104 0.95 -6.39 16.86
N HIS A 105 0.94 -5.50 15.86
CA HIS A 105 -0.25 -4.73 15.52
C HIS A 105 -1.38 -5.62 14.98
N GLN A 106 -2.58 -5.38 15.50
CA GLN A 106 -3.81 -5.95 14.93
C GLN A 106 -4.22 -5.14 13.70
N VAL A 107 -4.68 -5.84 12.66
CA VAL A 107 -5.17 -5.20 11.43
C VAL A 107 -6.39 -4.35 11.77
N GLU A 108 -6.29 -3.04 11.54
CA GLU A 108 -7.36 -2.07 11.73
C GLU A 108 -7.95 -1.68 10.37
N LEU A 109 -9.19 -2.09 10.12
CA LEU A 109 -9.84 -1.83 8.85
C LEU A 109 -10.12 -0.33 8.65
N MET A 110 -9.97 0.13 7.41
CA MET A 110 -10.42 1.46 7.02
C MET A 110 -11.95 1.59 7.19
N PRO A 111 -12.44 2.79 7.53
CA PRO A 111 -13.87 3.00 7.78
C PRO A 111 -14.77 2.54 6.63
N GLY A 112 -15.75 1.69 6.92
CA GLY A 112 -16.76 1.22 5.98
C GLY A 112 -16.29 0.19 4.95
N VAL A 113 -15.09 -0.36 5.10
CA VAL A 113 -14.54 -1.36 4.16
C VAL A 113 -15.33 -2.66 4.21
N ALA A 114 -15.60 -3.21 5.39
CA ALA A 114 -16.28 -4.49 5.50
C ALA A 114 -17.69 -4.44 4.86
N GLU A 115 -18.46 -3.42 5.22
CA GLU A 115 -19.82 -3.24 4.67
C GLU A 115 -19.83 -2.99 3.16
N ALA A 116 -18.83 -2.24 2.66
CA ALA A 116 -18.73 -1.99 1.23
C ALA A 116 -18.34 -3.25 0.46
N LEU A 117 -17.40 -4.07 0.96
CA LEU A 117 -17.03 -5.35 0.35
C LEU A 117 -18.19 -6.34 0.35
N ASP A 118 -18.96 -6.43 1.45
CA ASP A 118 -20.18 -7.24 1.53
C ASP A 118 -21.17 -6.89 0.39
N ALA A 119 -21.41 -5.60 0.19
CA ALA A 119 -22.34 -5.13 -0.82
C ALA A 119 -21.82 -5.34 -2.26
N LEU A 120 -20.50 -5.15 -2.48
CA LEU A 120 -19.87 -5.29 -3.79
C LEU A 120 -19.74 -6.76 -4.21
N ALA A 121 -19.41 -7.67 -3.29
CA ALA A 121 -19.22 -9.09 -3.58
C ALA A 121 -20.49 -9.77 -4.12
N GLY A 122 -21.68 -9.26 -3.77
CA GLY A 122 -22.95 -9.75 -4.31
C GLY A 122 -23.22 -9.38 -5.79
N ARG A 123 -22.45 -8.45 -6.37
CA ARG A 123 -22.69 -7.85 -7.69
C ARG A 123 -21.48 -7.93 -8.62
N HIS A 124 -20.28 -8.01 -8.07
CA HIS A 124 -19.02 -7.96 -8.78
C HIS A 124 -18.14 -9.12 -8.40
N GLU A 125 -17.17 -9.43 -9.23
CA GLU A 125 -16.07 -10.32 -8.90
C GLU A 125 -14.97 -9.51 -8.21
N LEU A 126 -14.58 -9.90 -6.99
CA LEU A 126 -13.56 -9.20 -6.23
C LEU A 126 -12.25 -9.99 -6.23
N LEU A 127 -11.17 -9.31 -6.56
CA LEU A 127 -9.79 -9.82 -6.46
C LEU A 127 -8.98 -8.92 -5.51
N LEU A 128 -7.99 -9.48 -4.87
CA LEU A 128 -7.04 -8.72 -4.06
C LEU A 128 -5.65 -8.83 -4.67
N LEU A 129 -4.95 -7.71 -4.78
CA LEU A 129 -3.58 -7.62 -5.26
C LEU A 129 -2.77 -6.71 -4.33
N THR A 130 -1.91 -7.28 -3.51
CA THR A 130 -1.01 -6.55 -2.61
C THR A 130 0.43 -6.85 -2.91
N LYS A 131 1.33 -5.90 -2.63
CA LYS A 131 2.78 -6.12 -2.72
C LYS A 131 3.41 -6.15 -1.33
N GLY A 132 4.49 -6.91 -1.18
CA GLY A 132 5.21 -6.97 0.06
C GLY A 132 5.87 -8.31 0.32
N GLU A 133 6.36 -8.48 1.54
CA GLU A 133 6.88 -9.75 2.01
C GLU A 133 5.72 -10.73 2.21
N ARG A 134 5.85 -11.92 1.62
CA ARG A 134 4.74 -12.89 1.51
C ARG A 134 4.16 -13.30 2.87
N GLU A 135 5.00 -13.62 3.83
CA GLU A 135 4.55 -14.09 5.16
C GLU A 135 3.86 -12.95 5.94
N GLU A 136 4.38 -11.72 5.81
CA GLU A 136 3.81 -10.54 6.45
C GLU A 136 2.44 -10.21 5.87
N GLN A 137 2.33 -10.15 4.54
CA GLN A 137 1.06 -9.85 3.88
C GLN A 137 0.03 -10.96 4.09
N GLN A 138 0.44 -12.24 4.07
CA GLN A 138 -0.47 -13.35 4.36
C GLN A 138 -1.03 -13.25 5.77
N ARG A 139 -0.19 -12.94 6.76
CA ARG A 139 -0.64 -12.76 8.15
C ARG A 139 -1.66 -11.62 8.28
N LYS A 140 -1.43 -10.48 7.61
CA LYS A 140 -2.40 -9.37 7.59
C LYS A 140 -3.71 -9.78 6.94
N LEU A 141 -3.65 -10.46 5.80
CA LEU A 141 -4.82 -10.99 5.10
C LEU A 141 -5.63 -11.92 5.98
N ASP A 142 -4.99 -12.86 6.65
CA ASP A 142 -5.65 -13.82 7.55
C ASP A 142 -6.30 -13.10 8.75
N ALA A 143 -5.60 -12.10 9.30
CA ALA A 143 -6.07 -11.33 10.46
C ALA A 143 -7.20 -10.34 10.10
N SER A 144 -7.28 -9.89 8.84
CA SER A 144 -8.30 -8.92 8.40
C SER A 144 -9.73 -9.47 8.44
N GLY A 145 -9.89 -10.80 8.33
CA GLY A 145 -11.19 -11.44 8.18
C GLY A 145 -11.87 -11.20 6.83
N LEU A 146 -11.21 -10.53 5.87
CA LEU A 146 -11.82 -10.11 4.61
C LEU A 146 -11.66 -11.11 3.45
N LEU A 147 -10.84 -12.16 3.61
CA LEU A 147 -10.49 -13.09 2.53
C LEU A 147 -11.70 -13.73 1.86
N HIS A 148 -12.79 -13.94 2.59
CA HIS A 148 -14.00 -14.58 2.09
C HIS A 148 -14.75 -13.76 1.03
N HIS A 149 -14.47 -12.46 0.88
CA HIS A 149 -15.05 -11.61 -0.16
C HIS A 149 -14.35 -11.77 -1.50
N PHE A 150 -13.10 -12.25 -1.51
CA PHE A 150 -12.27 -12.28 -2.71
C PHE A 150 -12.25 -13.67 -3.35
N ARG A 151 -12.48 -13.72 -4.65
CA ARG A 151 -12.28 -14.94 -5.46
C ARG A 151 -10.84 -15.44 -5.38
N ALA A 152 -9.89 -14.50 -5.37
CA ALA A 152 -8.46 -14.77 -5.22
C ALA A 152 -7.74 -13.57 -4.59
N ALA A 153 -6.66 -13.88 -3.84
CA ALA A 153 -5.76 -12.90 -3.26
C ALA A 153 -4.32 -13.19 -3.72
N HIS A 154 -3.65 -12.17 -4.23
CA HIS A 154 -2.30 -12.27 -4.76
C HIS A 154 -1.36 -11.36 -3.99
N ILE A 155 -0.27 -11.94 -3.51
CA ILE A 155 0.85 -11.23 -2.91
C ILE A 155 1.98 -11.25 -3.93
N VAL A 156 2.32 -10.07 -4.45
CA VAL A 156 3.35 -9.91 -5.48
C VAL A 156 4.56 -9.15 -4.96
N ARG A 157 5.67 -9.27 -5.67
CA ARG A 157 6.89 -8.53 -5.34
C ARG A 157 6.78 -7.06 -5.71
N GLU A 158 6.15 -6.78 -6.85
CA GLU A 158 5.93 -5.42 -7.36
C GLU A 158 4.63 -5.35 -8.14
N LYS A 159 4.00 -4.17 -8.16
CA LYS A 159 2.81 -3.85 -8.94
C LYS A 159 3.21 -3.00 -10.14
N ASP A 160 3.74 -3.65 -11.14
CA ASP A 160 4.08 -3.05 -12.43
C ASP A 160 3.06 -3.40 -13.52
N VAL A 161 3.26 -2.87 -14.71
CA VAL A 161 2.38 -3.12 -15.87
C VAL A 161 2.27 -4.61 -16.20
N ASP A 162 3.36 -5.35 -16.07
CA ASP A 162 3.37 -6.78 -16.41
C ASP A 162 2.65 -7.62 -15.36
N THR A 163 2.67 -7.20 -14.09
CA THR A 163 1.87 -7.79 -13.02
C THR A 163 0.37 -7.64 -13.30
N TYR A 164 -0.10 -6.46 -13.73
CA TYR A 164 -1.51 -6.26 -14.08
C TYR A 164 -1.92 -7.04 -15.34
N ARG A 165 -1.05 -7.11 -16.35
CA ARG A 165 -1.26 -7.95 -17.54
C ARG A 165 -1.28 -9.44 -17.20
N TRP A 166 -0.45 -9.88 -16.26
CA TRP A 166 -0.49 -11.24 -15.76
C TRP A 166 -1.81 -11.51 -15.04
N LEU A 167 -2.23 -10.62 -14.14
CA LEU A 167 -3.47 -10.76 -13.38
C LEU A 167 -4.69 -10.93 -14.29
N THR A 168 -4.81 -10.10 -15.33
CA THR A 168 -5.93 -10.18 -16.27
C THR A 168 -5.93 -11.49 -17.06
N ARG A 169 -4.77 -12.01 -17.46
CA ARG A 169 -4.66 -13.31 -18.13
C ARG A 169 -4.94 -14.48 -17.20
N GLU A 170 -4.41 -14.44 -15.97
CA GLU A 170 -4.58 -15.49 -14.97
C GLU A 170 -6.06 -15.71 -14.63
N HIS A 171 -6.83 -14.64 -14.57
CA HIS A 171 -8.25 -14.69 -14.24
C HIS A 171 -9.19 -14.67 -15.44
N ASP A 172 -8.64 -14.62 -16.66
CA ASP A 172 -9.42 -14.52 -17.92
C ASP A 172 -10.44 -13.37 -17.88
N VAL A 173 -9.98 -12.17 -17.46
CA VAL A 173 -10.83 -10.98 -17.32
C VAL A 173 -10.51 -9.92 -18.36
N ASP A 174 -11.54 -9.21 -18.82
CA ASP A 174 -11.40 -8.10 -19.77
C ASP A 174 -10.88 -6.85 -19.03
N PRO A 175 -9.69 -6.34 -19.38
CA PRO A 175 -9.14 -5.13 -18.76
C PRO A 175 -10.09 -3.92 -18.82
N THR A 176 -10.89 -3.80 -19.88
CA THR A 176 -11.75 -2.62 -20.11
C THR A 176 -12.92 -2.51 -19.14
N VAL A 177 -13.30 -3.60 -18.48
CA VAL A 177 -14.33 -3.66 -17.44
C VAL A 177 -13.76 -4.04 -16.08
N THR A 178 -12.44 -4.10 -15.97
CA THR A 178 -11.71 -4.36 -14.72
C THR A 178 -11.20 -3.05 -14.11
N TRP A 179 -11.33 -2.92 -12.82
CA TRP A 179 -10.95 -1.73 -12.06
C TRP A 179 -9.93 -2.07 -10.99
N MET A 180 -8.83 -1.31 -10.93
CA MET A 180 -7.92 -1.33 -9.79
C MET A 180 -8.32 -0.25 -8.79
N ILE A 181 -8.53 -0.62 -7.54
CA ILE A 181 -8.90 0.29 -6.44
C ILE A 181 -7.74 0.35 -5.45
N GLY A 182 -7.20 1.54 -5.23
CA GLY A 182 -6.07 1.71 -4.31
C GLY A 182 -5.72 3.16 -4.02
N ASN A 183 -4.75 3.34 -3.11
CA ASN A 183 -4.28 4.64 -2.63
C ASN A 183 -2.96 5.07 -3.27
N SER A 184 -2.24 4.18 -3.98
CA SER A 184 -0.93 4.47 -4.54
C SER A 184 -1.02 4.91 -6.01
N PRO A 185 -0.70 6.18 -6.34
CA PRO A 185 -0.53 6.60 -7.73
C PRO A 185 0.47 5.74 -8.49
N LYS A 186 1.61 5.41 -7.87
CA LYS A 186 2.74 4.70 -8.49
C LYS A 186 2.47 3.22 -8.71
N SER A 187 1.90 2.54 -7.73
CA SER A 187 1.75 1.07 -7.75
C SER A 187 0.36 0.61 -8.17
N ASP A 188 -0.70 1.38 -7.85
CA ASP A 188 -2.07 0.97 -8.16
C ASP A 188 -2.57 1.62 -9.45
N ILE A 189 -2.44 2.95 -9.57
CA ILE A 189 -3.17 3.67 -10.61
C ILE A 189 -2.44 3.64 -11.96
N ARG A 190 -1.21 4.15 -12.00
CA ARG A 190 -0.47 4.28 -13.26
C ARG A 190 -0.21 2.95 -13.97
N PRO A 191 0.30 1.91 -13.28
CA PRO A 191 0.58 0.65 -13.96
C PRO A 191 -0.69 -0.09 -14.37
N ALA A 192 -1.79 -0.03 -13.59
CA ALA A 192 -3.07 -0.58 -13.98
C ALA A 192 -3.62 0.10 -15.24
N ARG A 193 -3.59 1.44 -15.29
CA ARG A 193 -3.98 2.21 -16.47
C ARG A 193 -3.13 1.86 -17.68
N ALA A 194 -1.82 1.76 -17.52
CA ALA A 194 -0.90 1.36 -18.59
C ALA A 194 -1.10 -0.08 -19.07
N ALA A 195 -1.67 -0.94 -18.24
CA ALA A 195 -2.08 -2.31 -18.60
C ALA A 195 -3.47 -2.37 -19.25
N GLY A 196 -4.20 -1.25 -19.33
CA GLY A 196 -5.52 -1.15 -19.95
C GLY A 196 -6.71 -1.29 -18.99
N LEU A 197 -6.47 -1.43 -17.69
CA LEU A 197 -7.53 -1.42 -16.67
C LEU A 197 -8.03 0.01 -16.44
N ASN A 198 -9.23 0.11 -15.87
CA ASN A 198 -9.66 1.34 -15.20
C ASN A 198 -9.10 1.39 -13.78
N ALA A 199 -9.17 2.56 -13.15
CA ALA A 199 -8.67 2.70 -11.79
C ALA A 199 -9.57 3.59 -10.94
N VAL A 200 -9.61 3.30 -9.63
CA VAL A 200 -10.18 4.16 -8.61
C VAL A 200 -9.06 4.57 -7.68
N PHE A 201 -8.81 5.86 -7.61
CA PHE A 201 -7.86 6.45 -6.68
C PHE A 201 -8.59 6.93 -5.43
N ILE A 202 -8.26 6.36 -4.28
CA ILE A 202 -8.76 6.76 -2.96
C ILE A 202 -7.53 7.24 -2.18
N PRO A 203 -7.26 8.55 -2.10
CA PRO A 203 -6.08 9.04 -1.41
C PRO A 203 -6.11 8.70 0.08
N ASN A 204 -4.95 8.36 0.63
CA ASN A 204 -4.72 8.20 2.06
C ASN A 204 -3.64 9.21 2.49
N ASP A 205 -3.88 9.98 3.53
CA ASP A 205 -2.95 11.00 4.02
C ASP A 205 -1.61 10.40 4.48
N ASN A 206 -1.63 9.13 4.88
CA ASN A 206 -0.45 8.38 5.29
C ASN A 206 0.21 7.59 4.14
N THR A 207 -0.20 7.80 2.88
CA THR A 207 0.46 7.10 1.75
C THR A 207 1.97 7.31 1.80
N TRP A 208 2.72 6.22 1.77
CA TRP A 208 4.19 6.26 1.83
C TRP A 208 4.77 7.17 0.74
N VAL A 209 5.73 8.01 1.09
CA VAL A 209 6.31 9.01 0.17
C VAL A 209 6.84 8.39 -1.14
N LEU A 210 7.31 7.15 -1.10
CA LEU A 210 7.81 6.43 -2.27
C LEU A 210 6.70 5.89 -3.19
N GLU A 211 5.44 5.96 -2.76
CA GLU A 211 4.24 5.59 -3.55
C GLU A 211 3.57 6.79 -4.22
N HIS A 212 4.04 8.01 -3.91
CA HIS A 212 3.55 9.21 -4.57
C HIS A 212 4.03 9.27 -6.01
N ASP A 213 3.16 9.71 -6.90
CA ASP A 213 3.45 10.00 -8.30
C ASP A 213 2.37 10.94 -8.86
N GLU A 214 2.64 11.56 -10.00
CA GLU A 214 1.67 12.42 -10.66
C GLU A 214 0.63 11.58 -11.42
N LEU A 215 -0.63 11.95 -11.25
CA LEU A 215 -1.75 11.39 -11.99
C LEU A 215 -2.31 12.46 -12.94
N ASP A 216 -2.52 12.10 -14.19
CA ASP A 216 -3.22 12.97 -15.13
C ASP A 216 -4.65 13.24 -14.61
N PRO A 217 -4.99 14.50 -14.30
CA PRO A 217 -6.31 14.85 -13.82
C PRO A 217 -7.41 14.67 -14.89
N ALA A 218 -7.03 14.57 -16.15
CA ALA A 218 -7.93 14.42 -17.29
C ALA A 218 -8.09 12.96 -17.76
N ASP A 219 -7.40 11.99 -17.15
CA ASP A 219 -7.54 10.57 -17.54
C ASP A 219 -8.98 10.08 -17.27
N PRO A 220 -9.79 9.79 -18.32
CA PRO A 220 -11.18 9.38 -18.16
C PRO A 220 -11.33 7.98 -17.55
N GLY A 221 -10.27 7.21 -17.48
CA GLY A 221 -10.22 5.88 -16.87
C GLY A 221 -9.86 5.90 -15.39
N VAL A 222 -9.68 7.08 -14.77
CA VAL A 222 -9.39 7.22 -13.35
C VAL A 222 -10.56 7.92 -12.65
N LEU A 223 -11.24 7.18 -11.79
CA LEU A 223 -12.21 7.73 -10.85
C LEU A 223 -11.47 8.12 -9.56
N ARG A 224 -11.74 9.33 -9.06
CA ARG A 224 -11.18 9.82 -7.78
C ARG A 224 -12.29 9.86 -6.74
N LEU A 225 -12.11 9.17 -5.63
CA LEU A 225 -13.05 9.14 -4.51
C LEU A 225 -12.34 9.64 -3.25
N SER A 226 -13.08 10.21 -2.33
CA SER A 226 -12.54 10.71 -1.07
C SER A 226 -12.57 9.66 0.05
N ALA A 227 -13.38 8.60 -0.10
CA ALA A 227 -13.50 7.53 0.90
C ALA A 227 -13.97 6.22 0.27
N PHE A 228 -13.57 5.11 0.87
CA PHE A 228 -13.89 3.76 0.41
C PHE A 228 -15.41 3.50 0.22
N PRO A 229 -16.31 3.90 1.14
CA PRO A 229 -17.75 3.66 0.95
C PRO A 229 -18.37 4.35 -0.27
N GLU A 230 -17.71 5.34 -0.85
CA GLU A 230 -18.21 6.00 -2.07
C GLU A 230 -18.22 5.05 -3.28
N LEU A 231 -17.43 3.95 -3.25
CA LEU A 231 -17.50 2.89 -4.26
C LEU A 231 -18.92 2.43 -4.51
N LEU A 232 -19.75 2.32 -3.48
CA LEU A 232 -21.15 1.90 -3.58
C LEU A 232 -22.05 2.82 -4.42
N ARG A 233 -21.58 4.02 -4.78
CA ARG A 233 -22.30 4.93 -5.67
C ARG A 233 -21.99 4.66 -7.15
N HIS A 234 -20.90 3.97 -7.42
CA HIS A 234 -20.37 3.75 -8.77
C HIS A 234 -20.47 2.29 -9.22
N PHE A 235 -20.38 1.40 -8.26
CA PHE A 235 -20.41 -0.06 -8.45
C PHE A 235 -21.61 -0.72 -7.80
#